data_97d05d106239f4b5323e3a4ee15d9f38
#
_entry.id   97d05d106239f4b5323e3a4ee15d9f38
#
_cell.length_a   1.000
_cell.length_b   1.000
_cell.length_c   1.000
_cell.angle_alpha   90.00
_cell.angle_beta   90.00
_cell.angle_gamma   90.00
#
_symmetry.space_group_name_H-M   'P 1'
#
loop_
_entity.id
_entity.type
_entity.pdbx_description
1 polymer ?
#
loop_
_entity_poly.entity_id
_entity_poly.type
_entity_poly.pdbx_seq_one_letter_code
_entity_poly.pdbx_strand_id
1 'polypeptide(L)'
;MHALPGADVVYDVHGRGPGVVLIHGWTCRRTDFDDVATDLARDHRVLALDLPWHGDSTATSRHWSVDDLAAVVGAVAVNEGMHEAVIVGHSMGAAVALETVLAGTGRRVISLDGLTYMHMYPRQSAQAGDAFLDPFRADFAGAMRTMCERAAGPGCDPALIDQVARAMCRADAEVAIGMMDQLMRWDMDGALARGDALALTVKVFASAPLLSDAAVTRYGDRMDIVPVDLGGHFFLLQQPVKTAGLIRDAIAA
;
A
#
# COMPACT_ATOMS: atom_id res chain seq x y z
N MET A 1 9.74 -5.33 -17.03
CA MET A 1 8.43 -4.88 -17.55
C MET A 1 7.63 -6.11 -17.92
N HIS A 2 6.39 -6.19 -17.52
CA HIS A 2 5.47 -7.28 -17.86
C HIS A 2 4.23 -6.68 -18.53
N ALA A 3 3.96 -7.11 -19.75
CA ALA A 3 2.78 -6.70 -20.49
C ALA A 3 1.60 -7.58 -20.06
N LEU A 4 0.57 -6.97 -19.52
CA LEU A 4 -0.71 -7.58 -19.18
C LEU A 4 -1.80 -7.04 -20.12
N PRO A 5 -2.92 -7.74 -20.29
CA PRO A 5 -4.05 -7.16 -21.00
C PRO A 5 -4.45 -5.82 -20.39
N GLY A 6 -4.18 -4.72 -21.09
CA GLY A 6 -4.54 -3.37 -20.68
C GLY A 6 -3.53 -2.62 -19.79
N ALA A 7 -2.39 -3.20 -19.44
CA ALA A 7 -1.35 -2.51 -18.68
C ALA A 7 0.06 -3.03 -18.99
N ASP A 8 1.01 -2.11 -19.07
CA ASP A 8 2.45 -2.42 -19.08
C ASP A 8 3.01 -2.07 -17.70
N VAL A 9 3.37 -3.11 -16.94
CA VAL A 9 3.79 -2.98 -15.54
C VAL A 9 5.31 -2.98 -15.45
N VAL A 10 5.85 -1.95 -14.82
CA VAL A 10 7.28 -1.83 -14.52
C VAL A 10 7.54 -2.32 -13.11
N TYR A 11 8.54 -3.17 -12.94
CA TYR A 11 8.95 -3.71 -11.64
C TYR A 11 10.44 -4.02 -11.62
N ASP A 12 10.99 -4.10 -10.42
CA ASP A 12 12.36 -4.51 -10.14
C ASP A 12 12.35 -5.78 -9.29
N VAL A 13 13.33 -6.67 -9.52
CA VAL A 13 13.54 -7.88 -8.71
C VAL A 13 14.97 -7.92 -8.23
N HIS A 14 15.15 -8.04 -6.92
CA HIS A 14 16.46 -8.06 -6.28
C HIS A 14 16.60 -9.25 -5.33
N GLY A 15 17.85 -9.65 -5.06
CA GLY A 15 18.16 -10.69 -4.09
C GLY A 15 17.78 -12.10 -4.51
N ARG A 16 17.85 -13.02 -3.53
CA ARG A 16 17.52 -14.45 -3.67
C ARG A 16 16.99 -14.97 -2.33
N GLY A 17 16.17 -16.00 -2.36
CA GLY A 17 15.56 -16.58 -1.16
C GLY A 17 14.04 -16.59 -1.21
N PRO A 18 13.35 -16.62 -0.04
CA PRO A 18 11.91 -16.52 0.02
C PRO A 18 11.38 -15.24 -0.62
N GLY A 19 10.23 -15.32 -1.30
CA GLY A 19 9.65 -14.21 -2.04
C GLY A 19 9.00 -13.15 -1.14
N VAL A 20 9.25 -11.87 -1.44
CA VAL A 20 8.58 -10.71 -0.87
C VAL A 20 8.14 -9.81 -2.01
N VAL A 21 6.86 -9.44 -2.06
CA VAL A 21 6.32 -8.47 -3.03
C VAL A 21 5.98 -7.19 -2.29
N LEU A 22 6.48 -6.06 -2.78
CA LEU A 22 6.30 -4.73 -2.20
C LEU A 22 5.35 -3.90 -3.08
N ILE A 23 4.24 -3.42 -2.51
CA ILE A 23 3.18 -2.67 -3.18
C ILE A 23 3.09 -1.29 -2.55
N HIS A 24 3.33 -0.25 -3.34
CA HIS A 24 3.30 1.15 -2.90
C HIS A 24 1.88 1.68 -2.64
N GLY A 25 1.80 2.86 -2.01
CA GLY A 25 0.57 3.57 -1.72
C GLY A 25 0.00 4.35 -2.92
N TRP A 26 -1.15 5.00 -2.67
CA TRP A 26 -1.81 5.87 -3.63
C TRP A 26 -0.87 6.98 -4.12
N THR A 27 -0.76 7.17 -5.43
CA THR A 27 0.14 8.12 -6.11
C THR A 27 1.63 8.00 -5.81
N CYS A 28 2.02 6.94 -5.10
CA CYS A 28 3.41 6.55 -4.84
C CYS A 28 3.99 5.72 -6.01
N ARG A 29 5.16 5.13 -5.81
CA ARG A 29 5.86 4.32 -6.82
C ARG A 29 6.76 3.28 -6.19
N ARG A 30 7.20 2.28 -6.98
CA ARG A 30 8.08 1.21 -6.53
C ARG A 30 9.37 1.70 -5.88
N THR A 31 9.94 2.80 -6.40
CA THR A 31 11.20 3.36 -5.89
C THR A 31 11.09 3.98 -4.51
N ASP A 32 9.89 4.17 -3.98
CA ASP A 32 9.71 4.55 -2.58
C ASP A 32 10.10 3.42 -1.62
N PHE A 33 10.28 2.21 -2.15
CA PHE A 33 10.78 1.04 -1.42
C PHE A 33 12.27 0.74 -1.63
N ASP A 34 13.02 1.51 -2.41
CA ASP A 34 14.39 1.15 -2.84
C ASP A 34 15.31 0.78 -1.66
N ASP A 35 15.32 1.57 -0.59
CA ASP A 35 16.16 1.30 0.57
C ASP A 35 15.67 0.08 1.38
N VAL A 36 14.35 -0.08 1.52
CA VAL A 36 13.74 -1.26 2.16
C VAL A 36 14.03 -2.52 1.34
N ALA A 37 13.84 -2.45 0.02
CA ALA A 37 14.11 -3.55 -0.90
C ALA A 37 15.59 -3.94 -0.89
N THR A 38 16.49 -2.96 -0.87
CA THR A 38 17.95 -3.19 -0.81
C THR A 38 18.33 -3.93 0.48
N ASP A 39 17.72 -3.58 1.62
CA ASP A 39 18.00 -4.26 2.88
C ASP A 39 17.43 -5.69 2.86
N LEU A 40 16.17 -5.88 2.46
CA LEU A 40 15.51 -7.20 2.38
C LEU A 40 16.19 -8.13 1.36
N ALA A 41 16.75 -7.58 0.29
CA ALA A 41 17.41 -8.36 -0.77
C ALA A 41 18.68 -9.10 -0.31
N ARG A 42 19.16 -8.87 0.91
CA ARG A 42 20.27 -9.60 1.51
C ARG A 42 19.93 -11.08 1.77
N ASP A 43 18.64 -11.36 2.04
CA ASP A 43 18.17 -12.69 2.45
C ASP A 43 16.83 -13.11 1.82
N HIS A 44 16.19 -12.22 1.04
CA HIS A 44 14.94 -12.47 0.35
C HIS A 44 15.04 -12.16 -1.15
N ARG A 45 14.16 -12.78 -1.94
CA ARG A 45 13.91 -12.36 -3.32
C ARG A 45 12.78 -11.33 -3.29
N VAL A 46 13.11 -10.08 -3.57
CA VAL A 46 12.21 -8.92 -3.41
C VAL A 46 11.76 -8.44 -4.77
N LEU A 47 10.46 -8.33 -4.98
CA LEU A 47 9.82 -7.72 -6.13
C LEU A 47 9.14 -6.43 -5.66
N ALA A 48 9.49 -5.28 -6.27
CA ALA A 48 8.79 -4.02 -6.11
C ALA A 48 8.23 -3.60 -7.47
N LEU A 49 6.94 -3.21 -7.53
CA LEU A 49 6.27 -2.87 -8.79
C LEU A 49 5.57 -1.51 -8.71
N ASP A 50 5.49 -0.84 -9.86
CA ASP A 50 4.59 0.28 -10.07
C ASP A 50 3.20 -0.25 -10.47
N LEU A 51 2.16 0.11 -9.71
CA LEU A 51 0.78 -0.19 -10.09
C LEU A 51 0.41 0.55 -11.38
N PRO A 52 -0.62 0.11 -12.13
CA PRO A 52 -1.12 0.83 -13.30
C PRO A 52 -1.31 2.33 -13.04
N TRP A 53 -0.86 3.19 -13.96
CA TRP A 53 -0.87 4.66 -13.85
C TRP A 53 0.02 5.23 -12.72
N HIS A 54 0.91 4.44 -12.15
CA HIS A 54 1.88 4.90 -11.15
C HIS A 54 3.31 4.72 -11.67
N GLY A 55 4.22 5.55 -11.19
CA GLY A 55 5.63 5.48 -11.54
C GLY A 55 5.87 5.47 -13.04
N ASP A 56 6.49 4.40 -13.53
CA ASP A 56 6.80 4.18 -14.94
C ASP A 56 5.81 3.21 -15.62
N SER A 57 4.82 2.69 -14.91
CA SER A 57 3.78 1.81 -15.45
C SER A 57 2.72 2.58 -16.22
N THR A 58 2.25 1.99 -17.34
CA THR A 58 1.18 2.55 -18.16
C THR A 58 -0.03 1.64 -18.22
N ALA A 59 -1.21 2.19 -18.53
CA ALA A 59 -2.40 1.39 -18.73
C ALA A 59 -3.39 2.08 -19.67
N THR A 60 -4.24 1.29 -20.33
CA THR A 60 -5.26 1.80 -21.26
C THR A 60 -6.55 2.19 -20.55
N SER A 61 -6.96 1.45 -19.50
CA SER A 61 -8.09 1.82 -18.66
C SER A 61 -7.72 2.94 -17.70
N ARG A 62 -8.65 3.88 -17.49
CA ARG A 62 -8.53 4.93 -16.46
C ARG A 62 -9.24 4.55 -15.14
N HIS A 63 -9.94 3.41 -15.12
CA HIS A 63 -10.68 2.92 -13.97
C HIS A 63 -10.03 1.65 -13.45
N TRP A 64 -9.64 1.67 -12.17
CA TRP A 64 -8.97 0.57 -11.49
C TRP A 64 -9.56 0.40 -10.09
N SER A 65 -10.20 -0.73 -9.85
CA SER A 65 -10.61 -1.14 -8.49
C SER A 65 -9.43 -1.76 -7.73
N VAL A 66 -9.60 -1.98 -6.43
CA VAL A 66 -8.62 -2.71 -5.61
C VAL A 66 -8.42 -4.13 -6.15
N ASP A 67 -9.50 -4.79 -6.57
CA ASP A 67 -9.44 -6.15 -7.15
C ASP A 67 -8.68 -6.18 -8.48
N ASP A 68 -8.87 -5.17 -9.36
CA ASP A 68 -8.12 -5.07 -10.61
C ASP A 68 -6.62 -4.90 -10.35
N LEU A 69 -6.27 -4.03 -9.40
CA LEU A 69 -4.87 -3.82 -9.00
C LEU A 69 -4.27 -5.10 -8.39
N ALA A 70 -5.04 -5.82 -7.58
CA ALA A 70 -4.62 -7.10 -6.99
C ALA A 70 -4.38 -8.18 -8.06
N ALA A 71 -5.24 -8.24 -9.08
CA ALA A 71 -5.06 -9.16 -10.22
C ALA A 71 -3.76 -8.86 -10.98
N VAL A 72 -3.41 -7.58 -11.15
CA VAL A 72 -2.14 -7.17 -11.76
C VAL A 72 -0.95 -7.63 -10.92
N VAL A 73 -0.98 -7.37 -9.61
CA VAL A 73 0.09 -7.79 -8.69
C VAL A 73 0.25 -9.31 -8.71
N GLY A 74 -0.87 -10.04 -8.63
CA GLY A 74 -0.88 -11.50 -8.68
C GLY A 74 -0.25 -12.05 -9.97
N ALA A 75 -0.61 -11.47 -11.13
CA ALA A 75 -0.07 -11.89 -12.41
C ALA A 75 1.46 -11.65 -12.52
N VAL A 76 1.95 -10.50 -12.04
CA VAL A 76 3.39 -10.21 -12.01
C VAL A 76 4.12 -11.16 -11.05
N ALA A 77 3.59 -11.38 -9.84
CA ALA A 77 4.19 -12.29 -8.86
C ALA A 77 4.25 -13.73 -9.38
N VAL A 78 3.18 -14.22 -10.00
CA VAL A 78 3.13 -15.57 -10.61
C VAL A 78 4.14 -15.68 -11.76
N ASN A 79 4.22 -14.67 -12.65
CA ASN A 79 5.19 -14.65 -13.75
C ASN A 79 6.65 -14.74 -13.24
N GLU A 80 6.93 -14.15 -12.09
CA GLU A 80 8.23 -14.21 -11.43
C GLU A 80 8.43 -15.47 -10.56
N GLY A 81 7.47 -16.42 -10.56
CA GLY A 81 7.53 -17.62 -9.72
C GLY A 81 7.43 -17.34 -8.22
N MET A 82 6.78 -16.24 -7.84
CA MET A 82 6.63 -15.75 -6.45
C MET A 82 5.20 -15.95 -5.90
N HIS A 83 4.50 -16.99 -6.37
CA HIS A 83 3.11 -17.28 -5.97
C HIS A 83 2.93 -17.59 -4.46
N GLU A 84 4.00 -17.96 -3.75
CA GLU A 84 4.02 -18.18 -2.29
C GLU A 84 4.70 -17.04 -1.51
N ALA A 85 4.85 -15.86 -2.12
CA ALA A 85 5.50 -14.73 -1.49
C ALA A 85 4.72 -14.19 -0.29
N VAL A 86 5.42 -13.46 0.59
CA VAL A 86 4.78 -12.53 1.53
C VAL A 86 4.47 -11.25 0.77
N ILE A 87 3.22 -10.80 0.85
CA ILE A 87 2.75 -9.60 0.16
C ILE A 87 2.72 -8.44 1.15
N VAL A 88 3.55 -7.43 0.89
CA VAL A 88 3.71 -6.24 1.73
C VAL A 88 3.11 -5.05 1.01
N GLY A 89 2.15 -4.37 1.63
CA GLY A 89 1.52 -3.18 1.05
C GLY A 89 1.64 -1.96 1.96
N HIS A 90 2.00 -0.82 1.39
CA HIS A 90 1.96 0.47 2.06
C HIS A 90 0.65 1.20 1.75
N SER A 91 -0.04 1.71 2.77
CA SER A 91 -1.25 2.54 2.58
C SER A 91 -2.31 1.83 1.72
N MET A 92 -2.73 2.39 0.56
CA MET A 92 -3.60 1.75 -0.43
C MET A 92 -3.06 0.37 -0.85
N GLY A 93 -1.74 0.23 -0.98
CA GLY A 93 -1.12 -1.05 -1.31
C GLY A 93 -1.43 -2.17 -0.33
N ALA A 94 -1.82 -1.86 0.92
CA ALA A 94 -2.25 -2.87 1.89
C ALA A 94 -3.61 -3.50 1.54
N ALA A 95 -4.54 -2.72 1.00
CA ALA A 95 -5.80 -3.24 0.47
C ALA A 95 -5.56 -4.13 -0.75
N VAL A 96 -4.67 -3.68 -1.66
CA VAL A 96 -4.24 -4.46 -2.82
C VAL A 96 -3.54 -5.76 -2.39
N ALA A 97 -2.67 -5.70 -1.37
CA ALA A 97 -1.99 -6.88 -0.81
C ALA A 97 -2.98 -7.91 -0.25
N LEU A 98 -4.00 -7.45 0.50
CA LEU A 98 -5.03 -8.32 1.06
C LEU A 98 -5.82 -9.01 -0.06
N GLU A 99 -6.31 -8.28 -1.07
CA GLU A 99 -7.04 -8.88 -2.19
C GLU A 99 -6.14 -9.79 -3.05
N THR A 100 -4.85 -9.48 -3.20
CA THR A 100 -3.90 -10.36 -3.90
C THR A 100 -3.81 -11.74 -3.24
N VAL A 101 -3.71 -11.78 -1.90
CA VAL A 101 -3.66 -13.04 -1.16
C VAL A 101 -5.01 -13.75 -1.16
N LEU A 102 -6.11 -13.02 -1.04
CA LEU A 102 -7.47 -13.59 -1.14
C LEU A 102 -7.76 -14.18 -2.53
N ALA A 103 -7.14 -13.65 -3.57
CA ALA A 103 -7.20 -14.19 -4.94
C ALA A 103 -6.28 -15.40 -5.17
N GLY A 104 -5.54 -15.85 -4.16
CA GLY A 104 -4.70 -17.06 -4.20
C GLY A 104 -3.24 -16.83 -4.59
N THR A 105 -2.74 -15.60 -4.55
CA THR A 105 -1.32 -15.30 -4.75
C THR A 105 -0.70 -14.74 -3.48
N GLY A 106 0.32 -15.42 -2.95
CA GLY A 106 0.93 -15.12 -1.67
C GLY A 106 0.30 -15.91 -0.52
N ARG A 107 0.99 -15.90 0.63
CA ARG A 107 0.61 -16.69 1.81
C ARG A 107 0.35 -15.85 3.06
N ARG A 108 0.75 -14.58 3.07
CA ARG A 108 0.66 -13.67 4.22
C ARG A 108 0.60 -12.23 3.76
N VAL A 109 -0.12 -11.41 4.50
CA VAL A 109 -0.22 -9.96 4.29
C VAL A 109 0.53 -9.22 5.39
N ILE A 110 1.39 -8.28 4.99
CA ILE A 110 1.97 -7.28 5.89
C ILE A 110 1.55 -5.90 5.39
N SER A 111 0.85 -5.17 6.24
CA SER A 111 0.45 -3.79 5.98
C SER A 111 1.42 -2.83 6.66
N LEU A 112 1.93 -1.88 5.90
CA LEU A 112 2.70 -0.75 6.40
C LEU A 112 1.78 0.47 6.37
N ASP A 113 1.30 0.88 7.52
CA ASP A 113 0.42 2.03 7.74
C ASP A 113 -0.79 2.09 6.79
N GLY A 114 -1.43 0.94 6.60
CA GLY A 114 -2.68 0.79 5.86
C GLY A 114 -3.74 0.09 6.71
N LEU A 115 -5.00 0.03 6.24
CA LEU A 115 -6.13 -0.69 6.84
C LEU A 115 -6.63 -0.15 8.21
N THR A 116 -6.02 0.90 8.76
CA THR A 116 -6.36 1.45 10.10
C THR A 116 -6.94 2.86 10.06
N TYR A 117 -7.05 3.47 8.90
CA TYR A 117 -7.59 4.83 8.75
C TYR A 117 -9.13 4.81 8.68
N MET A 118 -9.82 5.11 9.78
CA MET A 118 -11.28 5.00 9.90
C MET A 118 -12.07 5.95 9.00
N HIS A 119 -11.45 6.96 8.43
CA HIS A 119 -12.04 7.86 7.42
C HIS A 119 -11.93 7.31 5.98
N MET A 120 -11.16 6.24 5.77
CA MET A 120 -11.02 5.52 4.49
C MET A 120 -11.57 4.09 4.60
N TYR A 121 -11.46 3.47 5.76
CA TYR A 121 -11.91 2.12 6.09
C TYR A 121 -12.80 2.16 7.35
N PRO A 122 -13.89 1.40 7.44
CA PRO A 122 -14.50 0.49 6.45
C PRO A 122 -15.05 1.23 5.22
N ARG A 123 -15.75 0.52 4.33
CA ARG A 123 -16.41 1.11 3.15
C ARG A 123 -17.15 2.39 3.52
N GLN A 124 -16.79 3.48 2.86
CA GLN A 124 -17.37 4.79 3.09
C GLN A 124 -18.68 4.98 2.31
N SER A 125 -19.59 5.82 2.82
CA SER A 125 -20.73 6.26 2.05
C SER A 125 -20.30 7.16 0.89
N ALA A 126 -21.13 7.27 -0.15
CA ALA A 126 -20.87 8.18 -1.28
C ALA A 126 -20.60 9.61 -0.80
N GLN A 127 -21.40 10.11 0.13
CA GLN A 127 -21.25 11.45 0.69
C GLN A 127 -19.91 11.63 1.41
N ALA A 128 -19.46 10.65 2.20
CA ALA A 128 -18.17 10.71 2.90
C ALA A 128 -17.00 10.65 1.89
N GLY A 129 -17.11 9.80 0.87
CA GLY A 129 -16.13 9.73 -0.23
C GLY A 129 -16.03 11.05 -0.99
N ASP A 130 -17.16 11.64 -1.38
CA ASP A 130 -17.17 12.93 -2.06
C ASP A 130 -16.56 14.03 -1.20
N ALA A 131 -16.94 14.13 0.08
CA ALA A 131 -16.39 15.12 1.01
C ALA A 131 -14.85 15.00 1.16
N PHE A 132 -14.32 13.78 1.13
CA PHE A 132 -12.86 13.53 1.15
C PHE A 132 -12.19 13.94 -0.18
N LEU A 133 -12.84 13.68 -1.32
CA LEU A 133 -12.26 13.88 -2.65
C LEU A 133 -12.44 15.30 -3.20
N ASP A 134 -13.41 16.07 -2.71
CA ASP A 134 -13.69 17.42 -3.21
C ASP A 134 -12.48 18.37 -3.16
N PRO A 135 -11.64 18.41 -2.10
CA PRO A 135 -10.42 19.20 -2.11
C PRO A 135 -9.47 18.83 -3.25
N PHE A 136 -9.32 17.53 -3.56
CA PHE A 136 -8.46 17.05 -4.66
C PHE A 136 -9.04 17.38 -6.04
N ARG A 137 -10.36 17.38 -6.19
CA ARG A 137 -11.04 17.80 -7.42
C ARG A 137 -10.88 19.31 -7.65
N ALA A 138 -10.87 20.12 -6.58
CA ALA A 138 -10.72 21.56 -6.65
C ALA A 138 -9.27 22.00 -6.90
N ASP A 139 -8.31 21.43 -6.18
CA ASP A 139 -6.87 21.69 -6.29
C ASP A 139 -6.09 20.45 -5.89
N PHE A 140 -5.78 19.60 -6.86
CA PHE A 140 -5.10 18.32 -6.61
C PHE A 140 -3.74 18.51 -5.92
N ALA A 141 -2.95 19.47 -6.39
CA ALA A 141 -1.60 19.68 -5.87
C ALA A 141 -1.61 20.26 -4.45
N GLY A 142 -2.49 21.24 -4.18
CA GLY A 142 -2.64 21.82 -2.84
C GLY A 142 -3.20 20.83 -1.82
N ALA A 143 -4.22 20.04 -2.21
CA ALA A 143 -4.80 19.01 -1.37
C ALA A 143 -3.79 17.89 -1.07
N MET A 144 -3.01 17.46 -2.08
CA MET A 144 -1.96 16.46 -1.92
C MET A 144 -0.88 16.93 -0.94
N ARG A 145 -0.40 18.17 -1.08
CA ARG A 145 0.58 18.76 -0.15
C ARG A 145 0.03 18.76 1.29
N THR A 146 -1.19 19.26 1.48
CA THR A 146 -1.85 19.29 2.80
C THR A 146 -1.98 17.90 3.40
N MET A 147 -2.32 16.90 2.59
CA MET A 147 -2.41 15.51 3.03
C MET A 147 -1.05 14.98 3.47
N CYS A 148 0.01 15.18 2.68
CA CYS A 148 1.36 14.75 3.03
C CYS A 148 1.87 15.41 4.31
N GLU A 149 1.64 16.71 4.51
CA GLU A 149 2.00 17.43 5.73
C GLU A 149 1.31 16.86 6.97
N ARG A 150 0.00 16.55 6.88
CA ARG A 150 -0.77 15.92 7.97
C ARG A 150 -0.31 14.50 8.27
N ALA A 151 0.11 13.77 7.25
CA ALA A 151 0.56 12.39 7.35
C ALA A 151 2.04 12.25 7.77
N ALA A 152 2.80 13.35 7.79
CA ALA A 152 4.25 13.34 8.05
C ALA A 152 4.63 12.80 9.42
N GLY A 153 3.78 13.03 10.43
CA GLY A 153 4.05 12.68 11.81
C GLY A 153 5.12 13.57 12.48
N PRO A 154 5.30 13.43 13.80
CA PRO A 154 6.27 14.21 14.55
C PRO A 154 7.72 13.95 14.09
N GLY A 155 8.51 15.01 14.00
CA GLY A 155 9.95 14.91 13.73
C GLY A 155 10.33 14.53 12.30
N CYS A 156 9.37 14.47 11.38
CA CYS A 156 9.67 14.25 9.98
C CYS A 156 10.42 15.44 9.38
N ASP A 157 11.42 15.15 8.54
CA ASP A 157 12.13 16.19 7.78
C ASP A 157 11.16 16.86 6.79
N PRO A 158 10.96 18.20 6.89
CA PRO A 158 10.12 18.92 5.94
C PRO A 158 10.56 18.76 4.48
N ALA A 159 11.88 18.60 4.23
CA ALA A 159 12.40 18.40 2.88
C ALA A 159 11.97 17.05 2.30
N LEU A 160 11.88 15.99 3.11
CA LEU A 160 11.36 14.70 2.70
C LEU A 160 9.87 14.81 2.33
N ILE A 161 9.07 15.49 3.15
CA ILE A 161 7.63 15.67 2.89
C ILE A 161 7.40 16.47 1.61
N ASP A 162 8.16 17.52 1.40
CA ASP A 162 8.08 18.31 0.17
C ASP A 162 8.50 17.49 -1.07
N GLN A 163 9.49 16.61 -0.94
CA GLN A 163 9.88 15.67 -2.00
C GLN A 163 8.75 14.66 -2.29
N VAL A 164 8.15 14.06 -1.26
CA VAL A 164 7.05 13.11 -1.37
C VAL A 164 5.84 13.79 -2.04
N ALA A 165 5.41 14.95 -1.55
CA ALA A 165 4.29 15.68 -2.11
C ALA A 165 4.51 16.04 -3.58
N ARG A 166 5.72 16.51 -3.96
CA ARG A 166 6.05 16.77 -5.37
C ARG A 166 6.03 15.50 -6.23
N ALA A 167 6.45 14.37 -5.69
CA ALA A 167 6.41 13.10 -6.42
C ALA A 167 4.96 12.63 -6.64
N MET A 168 4.13 12.68 -5.61
CA MET A 168 2.72 12.29 -5.65
C MET A 168 1.89 13.20 -6.57
N CYS A 169 2.19 14.49 -6.65
CA CYS A 169 1.53 15.43 -7.57
C CYS A 169 1.81 15.18 -9.06
N ARG A 170 2.70 14.25 -9.42
CA ARG A 170 2.93 13.86 -10.83
C ARG A 170 1.87 12.91 -11.38
N ALA A 171 1.08 12.30 -10.50
CA ALA A 171 0.00 11.41 -10.90
C ALA A 171 -1.02 12.16 -11.78
N ASP A 172 -1.65 11.44 -12.71
CA ASP A 172 -2.83 11.94 -13.41
C ASP A 172 -3.96 12.11 -12.38
N ALA A 173 -4.39 13.36 -12.17
CA ALA A 173 -5.32 13.70 -11.09
C ALA A 173 -6.67 12.98 -11.23
N GLU A 174 -7.20 12.83 -12.46
CA GLU A 174 -8.48 12.16 -12.68
C GLU A 174 -8.40 10.68 -12.32
N VAL A 175 -7.33 10.00 -12.77
CA VAL A 175 -7.10 8.58 -12.47
C VAL A 175 -6.85 8.38 -10.98
N ALA A 176 -6.03 9.23 -10.37
CA ALA A 176 -5.72 9.15 -8.93
C ALA A 176 -6.98 9.32 -8.07
N ILE A 177 -7.81 10.34 -8.37
CA ILE A 177 -9.08 10.57 -7.67
C ILE A 177 -10.02 9.37 -7.85
N GLY A 178 -10.12 8.82 -9.08
CA GLY A 178 -10.92 7.63 -9.36
C GLY A 178 -10.47 6.41 -8.56
N MET A 179 -9.17 6.16 -8.45
CA MET A 179 -8.63 5.05 -7.64
C MET A 179 -8.90 5.24 -6.15
N MET A 180 -8.78 6.46 -5.61
CA MET A 180 -9.11 6.73 -4.22
C MET A 180 -10.61 6.54 -3.96
N ASP A 181 -11.49 6.94 -4.87
CA ASP A 181 -12.94 6.67 -4.77
C ASP A 181 -13.21 5.15 -4.72
N GLN A 182 -12.54 4.36 -5.57
CA GLN A 182 -12.65 2.89 -5.54
C GLN A 182 -12.14 2.31 -4.22
N LEU A 183 -11.01 2.80 -3.69
CA LEU A 183 -10.49 2.38 -2.38
C LEU A 183 -11.50 2.66 -1.26
N MET A 184 -12.10 3.85 -1.23
CA MET A 184 -13.07 4.21 -0.19
C MET A 184 -14.39 3.44 -0.30
N ARG A 185 -14.71 2.90 -1.47
CA ARG A 185 -15.87 2.03 -1.72
C ARG A 185 -15.57 0.55 -1.54
N TRP A 186 -14.29 0.18 -1.40
CA TRP A 186 -13.87 -1.21 -1.21
C TRP A 186 -14.43 -1.78 0.09
N ASP A 187 -14.82 -3.07 0.05
CA ASP A 187 -15.43 -3.76 1.17
C ASP A 187 -14.37 -4.43 2.06
N MET A 188 -13.69 -3.65 2.88
CA MET A 188 -12.70 -4.17 3.80
C MET A 188 -13.27 -5.20 4.78
N ASP A 189 -14.47 -4.97 5.30
CA ASP A 189 -15.10 -5.91 6.25
C ASP A 189 -15.37 -7.27 5.60
N GLY A 190 -15.84 -7.26 4.33
CA GLY A 190 -16.01 -8.46 3.52
C GLY A 190 -14.68 -9.14 3.16
N ALA A 191 -13.64 -8.36 2.84
CA ALA A 191 -12.30 -8.89 2.58
C ALA A 191 -11.72 -9.58 3.82
N LEU A 192 -11.80 -8.95 4.99
CA LEU A 192 -11.35 -9.56 6.24
C LEU A 192 -12.17 -10.82 6.57
N ALA A 193 -13.49 -10.84 6.33
CA ALA A 193 -14.31 -12.04 6.55
C ALA A 193 -13.88 -13.21 5.64
N ARG A 194 -13.49 -12.94 4.40
CA ARG A 194 -12.89 -13.97 3.52
C ARG A 194 -11.53 -14.43 4.06
N GLY A 195 -10.72 -13.51 4.59
CA GLY A 195 -9.43 -13.81 5.23
C GLY A 195 -9.60 -14.72 6.45
N ASP A 196 -10.57 -14.43 7.33
CA ASP A 196 -10.87 -15.25 8.51
C ASP A 196 -11.23 -16.68 8.10
N ALA A 197 -12.03 -16.85 7.04
CA ALA A 197 -12.42 -18.17 6.52
C ALA A 197 -11.21 -18.97 5.97
N LEU A 198 -10.14 -18.30 5.59
CA LEU A 198 -8.88 -18.89 5.11
C LEU A 198 -7.81 -18.99 6.22
N ALA A 199 -8.13 -18.59 7.45
CA ALA A 199 -7.18 -18.44 8.55
C ALA A 199 -5.97 -17.56 8.18
N LEU A 200 -6.20 -16.52 7.35
CA LEU A 200 -5.18 -15.61 6.89
C LEU A 200 -4.75 -14.66 8.02
N THR A 201 -3.46 -14.61 8.28
CA THR A 201 -2.90 -13.62 9.19
C THR A 201 -2.61 -12.31 8.44
N VAL A 202 -3.19 -11.20 8.92
CA VAL A 202 -2.90 -9.85 8.46
C VAL A 202 -2.12 -9.12 9.54
N LYS A 203 -0.82 -8.89 9.31
CA LYS A 203 0.04 -8.12 10.20
C LYS A 203 0.00 -6.65 9.78
N VAL A 204 -0.27 -5.75 10.72
CA VAL A 204 -0.34 -4.32 10.46
C VAL A 204 0.67 -3.58 11.33
N PHE A 205 1.67 -2.96 10.74
CA PHE A 205 2.52 -1.98 11.39
C PHE A 205 1.93 -0.59 11.14
N ALA A 206 1.32 -0.03 12.17
CA ALA A 206 0.65 1.26 12.09
C ALA A 206 1.49 2.36 12.75
N SER A 207 1.60 3.53 12.11
CA SER A 207 2.24 4.70 12.71
C SER A 207 1.53 5.07 14.00
N ALA A 208 2.23 4.98 15.14
CA ALA A 208 1.65 5.21 16.46
C ALA A 208 0.99 6.60 16.59
N PRO A 209 1.56 7.70 16.05
CA PRO A 209 0.92 9.02 16.07
C PRO A 209 -0.38 9.11 15.26
N LEU A 210 -0.61 8.22 14.30
CA LEU A 210 -1.76 8.26 13.38
C LEU A 210 -2.80 7.17 13.66
N LEU A 211 -2.45 6.17 14.48
CA LEU A 211 -3.35 5.07 14.84
C LEU A 211 -4.44 5.56 15.79
N SER A 212 -5.70 5.30 15.44
CA SER A 212 -6.84 5.62 16.29
C SER A 212 -7.29 4.43 17.14
N ASP A 213 -7.75 4.69 18.37
CA ASP A 213 -8.36 3.68 19.25
C ASP A 213 -9.57 3.00 18.59
N ALA A 214 -10.31 3.75 17.75
CA ALA A 214 -11.45 3.23 17.01
C ALA A 214 -11.04 2.10 16.03
N ALA A 215 -9.89 2.23 15.37
CA ALA A 215 -9.37 1.20 14.48
C ALA A 215 -8.95 -0.06 15.27
N VAL A 216 -8.26 0.12 16.40
CA VAL A 216 -7.85 -0.98 17.27
C VAL A 216 -9.08 -1.71 17.84
N THR A 217 -10.06 -0.95 18.33
CA THR A 217 -11.32 -1.52 18.86
C THR A 217 -12.09 -2.31 17.81
N ARG A 218 -12.13 -1.82 16.57
CA ARG A 218 -12.91 -2.45 15.50
C ARG A 218 -12.22 -3.69 14.90
N TYR A 219 -10.91 -3.65 14.75
CA TYR A 219 -10.17 -4.60 13.92
C TYR A 219 -9.09 -5.39 14.65
N GLY A 220 -8.81 -5.09 15.94
CA GLY A 220 -7.74 -5.73 16.70
C GLY A 220 -7.91 -7.25 16.91
N ASP A 221 -9.14 -7.75 16.84
CA ASP A 221 -9.43 -9.20 16.90
C ASP A 221 -9.25 -9.91 15.54
N ARG A 222 -9.11 -9.14 14.44
CA ARG A 222 -9.04 -9.67 13.07
C ARG A 222 -7.70 -9.41 12.39
N MET A 223 -6.96 -8.43 12.89
CA MET A 223 -5.63 -8.06 12.40
C MET A 223 -4.68 -7.92 13.58
N ASP A 224 -3.46 -8.40 13.42
CA ASP A 224 -2.40 -8.17 14.41
C ASP A 224 -1.83 -6.76 14.22
N ILE A 225 -2.46 -5.77 14.89
CA ILE A 225 -2.10 -4.36 14.79
C ILE A 225 -0.99 -4.03 15.80
N VAL A 226 0.16 -3.65 15.30
CA VAL A 226 1.33 -3.27 16.08
C VAL A 226 1.63 -1.79 15.84
N PRO A 227 1.44 -0.93 16.86
CA PRO A 227 1.86 0.46 16.75
C PRO A 227 3.39 0.55 16.70
N VAL A 228 3.91 1.38 15.76
CA VAL A 228 5.35 1.61 15.60
C VAL A 228 5.68 3.10 15.71
N ASP A 229 6.75 3.40 16.46
CA ASP A 229 7.27 4.76 16.61
C ASP A 229 8.46 4.97 15.65
N LEU A 230 8.13 4.98 14.35
CA LEU A 230 9.10 5.18 13.26
C LEU A 230 8.84 6.47 12.47
N GLY A 231 7.94 7.33 12.94
CA GLY A 231 7.50 8.54 12.26
C GLY A 231 6.04 8.46 11.84
N GLY A 232 5.66 9.24 10.81
CA GLY A 232 4.30 9.28 10.27
C GLY A 232 4.02 8.19 9.22
N HIS A 233 3.07 8.50 8.36
CA HIS A 233 2.61 7.61 7.28
C HIS A 233 3.73 7.08 6.38
N PHE A 234 4.76 7.89 6.14
CA PHE A 234 5.87 7.56 5.27
C PHE A 234 7.09 7.01 6.04
N PHE A 235 6.88 6.28 7.13
CA PHE A 235 7.98 5.74 7.94
C PHE A 235 8.91 4.81 7.16
N LEU A 236 8.43 4.18 6.08
CA LEU A 236 9.28 3.39 5.19
C LEU A 236 10.39 4.24 4.51
N LEU A 237 10.12 5.53 4.27
CA LEU A 237 11.10 6.48 3.75
C LEU A 237 11.94 7.12 4.86
N GLN A 238 11.35 7.32 6.05
CA GLN A 238 12.03 7.96 7.19
C GLN A 238 12.98 7.00 7.89
N GLN A 239 12.63 5.72 7.99
CA GLN A 239 13.36 4.69 8.73
C GLN A 239 13.42 3.36 7.94
N PRO A 240 13.98 3.35 6.71
CA PRO A 240 13.88 2.19 5.81
C PRO A 240 14.49 0.92 6.39
N VAL A 241 15.65 1.00 7.06
CA VAL A 241 16.32 -0.16 7.65
C VAL A 241 15.48 -0.78 8.79
N LYS A 242 14.87 0.07 9.63
CA LYS A 242 13.99 -0.42 10.70
C LYS A 242 12.71 -1.01 10.12
N THR A 243 12.16 -0.40 9.06
CA THR A 243 11.00 -0.93 8.33
C THR A 243 11.30 -2.30 7.73
N ALA A 244 12.46 -2.48 7.10
CA ALA A 244 12.91 -3.78 6.59
C ALA A 244 13.06 -4.81 7.73
N GLY A 245 13.57 -4.40 8.89
CA GLY A 245 13.65 -5.23 10.10
C GLY A 245 12.26 -5.73 10.55
N LEU A 246 11.27 -4.83 10.65
CA LEU A 246 9.89 -5.20 11.00
C LEU A 246 9.29 -6.21 10.02
N ILE A 247 9.51 -6.03 8.72
CA ILE A 247 9.04 -6.96 7.69
C ILE A 247 9.70 -8.33 7.89
N ARG A 248 11.02 -8.36 8.09
CA ARG A 248 11.79 -9.60 8.29
C ARG A 248 11.33 -10.37 9.53
N ASP A 249 11.14 -9.66 10.64
CA ASP A 249 10.64 -10.27 11.90
C ASP A 249 9.23 -10.86 11.72
N ALA A 250 8.36 -10.15 11.00
CA ALA A 250 7.01 -10.65 10.69
C ALA A 250 7.01 -11.83 9.72
N ILE A 251 8.00 -11.97 8.83
CA ILE A 251 8.16 -13.12 7.96
C ILE A 251 8.60 -14.36 8.75
N ALA A 252 9.45 -14.17 9.75
CA ALA A 252 10.02 -15.24 10.56
C ALA A 252 9.05 -15.77 11.63
N ALA A 253 8.06 -14.97 12.06
CA ALA A 253 7.02 -15.34 13.04
C ALA A 253 5.92 -16.22 12.43
#